data_58e9a1d7ba2e8034949723fa447d9438
#
_entry.id   58e9a1d7ba2e8034949723fa447d9438
#
_cell.length_a   1.000
_cell.length_b   1.000
_cell.length_c   1.000
_cell.angle_alpha   90.00
_cell.angle_beta   90.00
_cell.angle_gamma   90.00
#
_symmetry.space_group_name_H-M   'P 1'
#
loop_
_entity.id
_entity.type
_entity.pdbx_description
1 polymer ?
#
loop_
_entity_poly.entity_id
_entity_poly.type
_entity_poly.pdbx_seq_one_letter_code
_entity_poly.pdbx_strand_id
1 'polypeptide(L)'
;CLVVLFKININNEIMKTVNSLSGGKTSSYIAANYPADYNVFSLVRTDDKKCLFPDAKIRQEVSDRLGTEFIGTLEEDTIIYTMLDLEQYIGSKIDWVTGKTFDDAIIKTKKGSKYLPNKMARYCTTELKTLPILHWMYDVIKEPVIMRFGYRANETRRAIKMLDKTDEDGFTKVKTTFTKLKDGRNSWGVYKYCKPEFPLINDNIYKDTIEEFWKDKNVRFAYMNNCVGCWWRSPLLLKKMHNKHPEKMQWFADQETNKSKWRSDIMYKDIIKWKTQTELFDNDFNECDSGYCGL
;
A
#
# COMPACT_ATOMS: atom_id res chain seq x y z
N CYS A 1 5.71 0.19 59.87
CA CYS A 1 6.01 0.43 58.43
C CYS A 1 5.59 -0.79 57.60
N LEU A 2 4.39 -0.71 57.00
CA LEU A 2 3.91 -1.70 56.04
C LEU A 2 4.45 -1.31 54.66
N VAL A 3 5.37 -2.11 54.12
CA VAL A 3 5.79 -2.02 52.74
C VAL A 3 4.76 -2.80 51.91
N VAL A 4 3.88 -2.07 51.22
CA VAL A 4 2.97 -2.64 50.23
C VAL A 4 3.79 -2.86 48.96
N LEU A 5 4.20 -4.10 48.74
CA LEU A 5 4.78 -4.55 47.48
C LEU A 5 3.67 -4.61 46.42
N PHE A 6 3.57 -3.58 45.59
CA PHE A 6 2.82 -3.67 44.33
C PHE A 6 3.52 -4.71 43.46
N LYS A 7 2.94 -5.90 43.35
CA LYS A 7 3.25 -6.84 42.26
C LYS A 7 2.85 -6.17 40.95
N ILE A 8 3.81 -5.61 40.26
CA ILE A 8 3.67 -5.27 38.84
C ILE A 8 3.59 -6.62 38.13
N ASN A 9 2.38 -7.04 37.75
CA ASN A 9 2.19 -8.09 36.76
C ASN A 9 2.70 -7.53 35.43
N ILE A 10 3.98 -7.74 35.15
CA ILE A 10 4.53 -7.59 33.80
C ILE A 10 4.08 -8.86 33.07
N ASN A 11 2.88 -8.85 32.50
CA ASN A 11 2.57 -9.70 31.38
C ASN A 11 3.43 -9.17 30.22
N ASN A 12 4.63 -9.74 30.07
CA ASN A 12 5.41 -9.63 28.85
C ASN A 12 4.72 -10.47 27.76
N GLU A 13 3.52 -10.06 27.34
CA GLU A 13 2.98 -10.53 26.08
C GLU A 13 3.87 -9.94 24.98
N ILE A 14 4.61 -10.83 24.33
CA ILE A 14 5.46 -10.47 23.18
C ILE A 14 4.51 -9.96 22.10
N MET A 15 4.60 -8.67 21.78
CA MET A 15 3.75 -8.05 20.76
C MET A 15 3.89 -8.82 19.44
N LYS A 16 2.75 -9.05 18.77
CA LYS A 16 2.72 -9.69 17.45
C LYS A 16 3.44 -8.86 16.41
N THR A 17 4.12 -9.54 15.52
CA THR A 17 4.85 -8.95 14.39
C THR A 17 4.08 -9.10 13.09
N VAL A 18 4.07 -8.06 12.26
CA VAL A 18 3.38 -8.03 10.97
C VAL A 18 4.30 -7.50 9.88
N ASN A 19 4.44 -8.25 8.79
CA ASN A 19 5.07 -7.74 7.57
C ASN A 19 3.99 -7.07 6.69
N SER A 20 4.15 -5.77 6.44
CA SER A 20 3.26 -5.02 5.54
C SER A 20 3.74 -5.13 4.10
N LEU A 21 2.99 -5.86 3.28
CA LEU A 21 3.34 -6.16 1.89
C LEU A 21 2.69 -5.17 0.91
N SER A 22 3.42 -4.83 -0.14
CA SER A 22 2.97 -3.88 -1.17
C SER A 22 3.05 -4.43 -2.60
N GLY A 23 3.45 -5.70 -2.78
CA GLY A 23 3.67 -6.30 -4.08
C GLY A 23 5.03 -5.96 -4.72
N GLY A 24 5.90 -5.24 -4.02
CA GLY A 24 7.22 -4.90 -4.51
C GLY A 24 8.34 -5.77 -3.94
N LYS A 25 9.46 -5.85 -4.67
CA LYS A 25 10.64 -6.65 -4.29
C LYS A 25 11.10 -6.41 -2.86
N THR A 26 11.09 -5.15 -2.39
CA THR A 26 11.56 -4.79 -1.06
C THR A 26 10.69 -5.35 0.06
N SER A 27 9.36 -5.21 -0.03
CA SER A 27 8.45 -5.77 0.98
C SER A 27 8.41 -7.29 0.91
N SER A 28 8.52 -7.86 -0.29
CA SER A 28 8.62 -9.32 -0.49
C SER A 28 9.93 -9.88 0.09
N TYR A 29 11.03 -9.13 -0.01
CA TYR A 29 12.30 -9.49 0.63
C TYR A 29 12.17 -9.57 2.16
N ILE A 30 11.43 -8.63 2.77
CA ILE A 30 11.14 -8.67 4.20
C ILE A 30 10.37 -9.96 4.54
N ALA A 31 9.32 -10.30 3.80
CA ALA A 31 8.56 -11.52 4.07
C ALA A 31 9.39 -12.79 3.96
N ALA A 32 10.35 -12.81 3.02
CA ALA A 32 11.22 -13.96 2.80
C ALA A 32 12.33 -14.11 3.84
N ASN A 33 12.86 -13.02 4.40
CA ASN A 33 14.05 -13.04 5.25
C ASN A 33 13.77 -12.68 6.71
N TYR A 34 12.61 -12.11 7.02
CA TYR A 34 12.21 -11.70 8.37
C TYR A 34 10.87 -12.33 8.73
N PRO A 35 10.83 -13.58 9.20
CA PRO A 35 9.60 -14.25 9.61
C PRO A 35 8.81 -13.40 10.61
N ALA A 36 7.50 -13.35 10.43
CA ALA A 36 6.58 -12.60 11.28
C ALA A 36 5.37 -13.48 11.65
N ASP A 37 4.62 -13.09 12.68
CA ASP A 37 3.38 -13.79 13.03
C ASP A 37 2.35 -13.68 11.90
N TYR A 38 2.35 -12.57 11.16
CA TYR A 38 1.43 -12.32 10.04
C TYR A 38 2.12 -11.61 8.87
N ASN A 39 1.67 -11.93 7.66
CA ASN A 39 1.96 -11.17 6.45
C ASN A 39 0.65 -10.59 5.94
N VAL A 40 0.56 -9.28 5.73
CA VAL A 40 -0.67 -8.61 5.28
C VAL A 40 -0.45 -7.82 4.00
N PHE A 41 -1.35 -7.98 3.04
CA PHE A 41 -1.37 -7.24 1.78
C PHE A 41 -2.70 -6.52 1.59
N SER A 42 -2.68 -5.20 1.41
CA SER A 42 -3.87 -4.43 1.12
C SER A 42 -4.01 -4.17 -0.38
N LEU A 43 -5.03 -4.80 -0.98
CA LEU A 43 -5.32 -4.71 -2.41
C LEU A 43 -6.12 -3.44 -2.74
N VAL A 44 -5.61 -2.66 -3.68
CA VAL A 44 -6.30 -1.49 -4.25
C VAL A 44 -7.21 -1.94 -5.38
N ARG A 45 -8.54 -1.95 -5.13
CA ARG A 45 -9.56 -2.37 -6.10
C ARG A 45 -10.17 -1.22 -6.88
N THR A 46 -10.71 -1.52 -8.06
CA THR A 46 -11.64 -0.69 -8.82
C THR A 46 -12.82 -1.50 -9.29
N ASP A 47 -13.98 -0.86 -9.44
CA ASP A 47 -15.21 -1.47 -9.97
C ASP A 47 -15.39 -1.17 -11.47
N ASP A 48 -14.47 -0.41 -12.08
CA ASP A 48 -14.51 -0.12 -13.51
C ASP A 48 -14.19 -1.37 -14.35
N LYS A 49 -15.19 -1.85 -15.08
CA LYS A 49 -15.08 -3.04 -15.96
C LYS A 49 -14.04 -2.89 -17.06
N LYS A 50 -13.61 -1.67 -17.42
CA LYS A 50 -12.52 -1.44 -18.35
C LYS A 50 -11.17 -1.87 -17.77
N CYS A 51 -11.06 -1.92 -16.44
CA CYS A 51 -9.88 -2.38 -15.71
C CYS A 51 -10.02 -3.83 -15.23
N LEU A 52 -10.86 -4.64 -15.90
CA LEU A 52 -11.11 -6.03 -15.55
C LEU A 52 -9.81 -6.83 -15.51
N PHE A 53 -9.58 -7.52 -14.40
CA PHE A 53 -8.44 -8.43 -14.28
C PHE A 53 -8.60 -9.60 -15.29
N PRO A 54 -7.59 -9.89 -16.11
CA PRO A 54 -7.78 -10.74 -17.29
C PRO A 54 -8.06 -12.22 -16.97
N ASP A 55 -7.42 -12.77 -15.93
CA ASP A 55 -7.58 -14.19 -15.57
C ASP A 55 -8.80 -14.39 -14.66
N ALA A 56 -9.83 -15.06 -15.19
CA ALA A 56 -11.08 -15.31 -14.48
C ALA A 56 -10.92 -16.21 -13.25
N LYS A 57 -9.99 -17.19 -13.30
CA LYS A 57 -9.74 -18.10 -12.16
C LYS A 57 -9.08 -17.36 -11.00
N ILE A 58 -8.03 -16.58 -11.31
CA ILE A 58 -7.36 -15.76 -10.31
C ILE A 58 -8.31 -14.69 -9.77
N ARG A 59 -9.17 -14.11 -10.62
CA ARG A 59 -10.19 -13.14 -10.19
C ARG A 59 -11.15 -13.74 -9.17
N GLN A 60 -11.59 -14.98 -9.38
CA GLN A 60 -12.43 -15.70 -8.43
C GLN A 60 -11.66 -16.00 -7.14
N GLU A 61 -10.44 -16.51 -7.23
CA GLU A 61 -9.59 -16.78 -6.07
C GLU A 61 -9.39 -15.52 -5.20
N VAL A 62 -9.11 -14.38 -5.83
CA VAL A 62 -8.96 -13.09 -5.12
C VAL A 62 -10.28 -12.67 -4.47
N SER A 63 -11.42 -12.86 -5.16
CA SER A 63 -12.74 -12.57 -4.59
C SER A 63 -13.01 -13.41 -3.34
N ASP A 64 -12.69 -14.69 -3.39
CA ASP A 64 -12.86 -15.62 -2.26
C ASP A 64 -11.96 -15.22 -1.07
N ARG A 65 -10.70 -14.86 -1.33
CA ARG A 65 -9.75 -14.38 -0.30
C ARG A 65 -10.20 -13.09 0.38
N LEU A 66 -10.83 -12.19 -0.38
CA LEU A 66 -11.30 -10.89 0.11
C LEU A 66 -12.69 -10.94 0.75
N GLY A 67 -13.46 -12.02 0.51
CA GLY A 67 -14.88 -12.11 0.89
C GLY A 67 -15.77 -11.08 0.16
N THR A 68 -15.34 -10.57 -0.99
CA THR A 68 -16.06 -9.59 -1.82
C THR A 68 -15.64 -9.70 -3.28
N GLU A 69 -16.53 -9.33 -4.20
CA GLU A 69 -16.23 -9.38 -5.63
C GLU A 69 -14.99 -8.55 -5.97
N PHE A 70 -14.08 -9.15 -6.71
CA PHE A 70 -12.92 -8.50 -7.28
C PHE A 70 -13.07 -8.39 -8.79
N ILE A 71 -13.25 -7.19 -9.32
CA ILE A 71 -13.30 -6.91 -10.75
C ILE A 71 -11.90 -6.64 -11.28
N GLY A 72 -11.17 -5.71 -10.68
CA GLY A 72 -9.84 -5.35 -11.12
C GLY A 72 -9.09 -4.44 -10.14
N THR A 73 -7.89 -4.08 -10.53
CA THR A 73 -7.01 -3.21 -9.76
C THR A 73 -6.50 -2.05 -10.60
N LEU A 74 -6.23 -0.91 -9.98
CA LEU A 74 -5.52 0.23 -10.60
C LEU A 74 -4.00 0.17 -10.40
N GLU A 75 -3.51 -0.89 -9.76
CA GLU A 75 -2.10 -1.27 -9.77
C GLU A 75 -1.82 -2.17 -10.99
N GLU A 76 -0.58 -2.56 -11.23
CA GLU A 76 -0.29 -3.55 -12.27
C GLU A 76 -0.83 -4.91 -11.86
N ASP A 77 -1.44 -5.64 -12.79
CA ASP A 77 -2.02 -6.97 -12.52
C ASP A 77 -0.97 -7.97 -12.00
N THR A 78 0.27 -7.79 -12.40
CA THR A 78 1.41 -8.59 -11.92
C THR A 78 1.55 -8.57 -10.41
N ILE A 79 1.11 -7.52 -9.71
CA ILE A 79 1.17 -7.45 -8.23
C ILE A 79 0.35 -8.56 -7.58
N ILE A 80 -0.79 -8.94 -8.19
CA ILE A 80 -1.61 -10.07 -7.73
C ILE A 80 -0.83 -11.37 -7.83
N TYR A 81 -0.22 -11.59 -8.98
CA TYR A 81 0.64 -12.77 -9.19
C TYR A 81 1.86 -12.75 -8.27
N THR A 82 2.44 -11.56 -8.01
CA THR A 82 3.54 -11.43 -7.04
C THR A 82 3.15 -11.95 -5.67
N MET A 83 1.94 -11.61 -5.20
CA MET A 83 1.49 -12.04 -3.88
C MET A 83 1.21 -13.54 -3.81
N LEU A 84 0.65 -14.12 -4.86
CA LEU A 84 0.42 -15.56 -4.96
C LEU A 84 1.74 -16.35 -5.03
N ASP A 85 2.67 -15.91 -5.88
CA ASP A 85 4.00 -16.51 -6.00
C ASP A 85 4.79 -16.40 -4.68
N LEU A 86 4.70 -15.23 -4.02
CA LEU A 86 5.38 -14.98 -2.75
C LEU A 86 4.84 -15.89 -1.64
N GLU A 87 3.54 -16.06 -1.55
CA GLU A 87 2.91 -16.95 -0.56
C GLU A 87 3.42 -18.39 -0.70
N GLN A 88 3.53 -18.88 -1.94
CA GLN A 88 4.13 -20.19 -2.21
C GLN A 88 5.62 -20.22 -1.87
N TYR A 89 6.36 -19.17 -2.23
CA TYR A 89 7.81 -19.10 -2.00
C TYR A 89 8.17 -19.10 -0.51
N ILE A 90 7.46 -18.32 0.30
CA ILE A 90 7.73 -18.23 1.75
C ILE A 90 7.09 -19.38 2.54
N GLY A 91 6.17 -20.14 1.94
CA GLY A 91 5.42 -21.22 2.61
C GLY A 91 4.56 -20.73 3.79
N SER A 92 4.18 -19.46 3.79
CA SER A 92 3.40 -18.82 4.85
C SER A 92 2.27 -17.98 4.26
N LYS A 93 1.09 -18.08 4.88
CA LYS A 93 -0.12 -17.38 4.45
C LYS A 93 0.09 -15.87 4.40
N ILE A 94 -0.45 -15.24 3.36
CA ILE A 94 -0.62 -13.79 3.26
C ILE A 94 -2.09 -13.47 3.47
N ASP A 95 -2.40 -12.62 4.44
CA ASP A 95 -3.75 -12.11 4.65
C ASP A 95 -4.02 -10.97 3.67
N TRP A 96 -5.00 -11.20 2.79
CA TRP A 96 -5.43 -10.21 1.81
C TRP A 96 -6.55 -9.38 2.41
N VAL A 97 -6.37 -8.07 2.39
CA VAL A 97 -7.36 -7.14 2.91
C VAL A 97 -7.71 -6.09 1.87
N THR A 98 -8.88 -5.53 1.97
CA THR A 98 -9.33 -4.45 1.11
C THR A 98 -10.32 -3.56 1.85
N GLY A 99 -10.41 -2.31 1.44
CA GLY A 99 -11.41 -1.36 1.92
C GLY A 99 -12.34 -0.92 0.79
N LYS A 100 -12.57 0.39 0.72
CA LYS A 100 -13.26 1.02 -0.40
C LYS A 100 -12.53 0.70 -1.71
N THR A 101 -13.28 0.68 -2.81
CA THR A 101 -12.66 0.77 -4.13
C THR A 101 -12.04 2.14 -4.33
N PHE A 102 -11.16 2.29 -5.31
CA PHE A 102 -10.60 3.62 -5.61
C PHE A 102 -11.70 4.57 -6.08
N ASP A 103 -12.71 4.04 -6.78
CA ASP A 103 -13.89 4.78 -7.25
C ASP A 103 -14.65 5.43 -6.09
N ASP A 104 -14.82 4.69 -4.99
CA ASP A 104 -15.50 5.15 -3.78
C ASP A 104 -14.60 6.00 -2.87
N ALA A 105 -13.29 5.81 -2.95
CA ALA A 105 -12.34 6.57 -2.14
C ALA A 105 -12.22 8.03 -2.63
N ILE A 106 -12.53 8.32 -3.91
CA ILE A 106 -12.49 9.68 -4.42
C ILE A 106 -13.56 10.54 -3.73
N ILE A 107 -13.09 11.55 -3.00
CA ILE A 107 -13.96 12.46 -2.27
C ILE A 107 -14.80 13.27 -3.26
N LYS A 108 -16.11 13.16 -3.12
CA LYS A 108 -17.08 13.99 -3.87
C LYS A 108 -17.60 15.08 -2.95
N THR A 109 -17.53 16.32 -3.39
CA THR A 109 -18.13 17.44 -2.65
C THR A 109 -19.65 17.39 -2.74
N LYS A 110 -20.35 18.12 -1.85
CA LYS A 110 -21.84 18.24 -1.90
C LYS A 110 -22.38 18.73 -3.26
N LYS A 111 -21.55 19.44 -4.03
CA LYS A 111 -21.88 19.95 -5.37
C LYS A 111 -21.45 18.98 -6.50
N GLY A 112 -21.04 17.74 -6.16
CA GLY A 112 -20.61 16.73 -7.13
C GLY A 112 -19.21 16.90 -7.69
N SER A 113 -18.46 17.95 -7.30
CA SER A 113 -17.06 18.10 -7.70
C SER A 113 -16.20 17.05 -7.02
N LYS A 114 -15.26 16.45 -7.77
CA LYS A 114 -14.28 15.50 -7.23
C LYS A 114 -13.12 16.24 -6.58
N TYR A 115 -12.57 15.69 -5.50
CA TYR A 115 -11.30 16.10 -4.92
C TYR A 115 -10.35 14.92 -4.99
N LEU A 116 -9.39 14.99 -5.91
CA LEU A 116 -8.46 13.90 -6.17
C LEU A 116 -7.29 13.90 -5.19
N PRO A 117 -6.77 12.71 -4.82
CA PRO A 117 -5.51 12.62 -4.08
C PRO A 117 -4.39 13.29 -4.87
N ASN A 118 -3.53 14.02 -4.17
CA ASN A 118 -2.42 14.74 -4.77
C ASN A 118 -1.27 14.90 -3.75
N LYS A 119 -0.24 15.66 -4.11
CA LYS A 119 0.94 15.87 -3.26
C LYS A 119 0.60 16.45 -1.88
N MET A 120 -0.44 17.28 -1.79
CA MET A 120 -0.88 17.91 -0.52
C MET A 120 -1.84 17.03 0.29
N ALA A 121 -2.59 16.16 -0.37
CA ALA A 121 -3.62 15.35 0.25
C ALA A 121 -3.54 13.89 -0.21
N ARG A 122 -2.75 13.10 0.49
CA ARG A 122 -2.46 11.68 0.19
C ARG A 122 -3.47 10.70 0.81
N TYR A 123 -4.71 11.09 0.91
CA TYR A 123 -5.72 10.27 1.57
C TYR A 123 -5.95 8.89 0.90
N CYS A 124 -5.57 8.72 -0.38
CA CYS A 124 -5.64 7.41 -1.04
C CYS A 124 -4.85 6.32 -0.30
N THR A 125 -3.67 6.63 0.24
CA THR A 125 -2.89 5.68 1.04
C THR A 125 -3.65 5.30 2.32
N THR A 126 -4.22 6.28 3.01
CA THR A 126 -4.99 6.04 4.22
C THR A 126 -6.23 5.19 3.94
N GLU A 127 -7.06 5.60 2.97
CA GLU A 127 -8.34 4.95 2.67
C GLU A 127 -8.18 3.55 2.08
N LEU A 128 -7.18 3.35 1.20
CA LEU A 128 -7.04 2.12 0.43
C LEU A 128 -6.03 1.12 1.00
N LYS A 129 -5.15 1.55 1.90
CA LYS A 129 -4.11 0.67 2.46
C LYS A 129 -4.10 0.69 3.99
N THR A 130 -3.95 1.86 4.62
CA THR A 130 -3.79 1.95 6.08
C THR A 130 -5.06 1.51 6.82
N LEU A 131 -6.23 2.02 6.44
CA LEU A 131 -7.48 1.68 7.10
C LEU A 131 -7.87 0.20 6.95
N PRO A 132 -7.79 -0.43 5.76
CA PRO A 132 -8.04 -1.87 5.64
C PRO A 132 -7.15 -2.72 6.55
N ILE A 133 -5.85 -2.41 6.61
CA ILE A 133 -4.92 -3.12 7.50
C ILE A 133 -5.25 -2.86 8.98
N LEU A 134 -5.58 -1.63 9.35
CA LEU A 134 -5.99 -1.29 10.72
C LEU A 134 -7.26 -2.06 11.14
N HIS A 135 -8.28 -2.10 10.28
CA HIS A 135 -9.52 -2.82 10.57
C HIS A 135 -9.24 -4.33 10.72
N TRP A 136 -8.52 -4.93 9.76
CA TRP A 136 -8.10 -6.33 9.86
C TRP A 136 -7.33 -6.61 11.16
N MET A 137 -6.40 -5.74 11.53
CA MET A 137 -5.61 -5.90 12.74
C MET A 137 -6.50 -5.93 14.00
N TYR A 138 -7.47 -5.01 14.12
CA TYR A 138 -8.38 -4.98 15.27
C TYR A 138 -9.42 -6.10 15.23
N ASP A 139 -9.81 -6.60 14.06
CA ASP A 139 -10.76 -7.69 13.91
C ASP A 139 -10.10 -9.05 14.17
N VAL A 140 -8.87 -9.26 13.68
CA VAL A 140 -8.16 -10.56 13.74
C VAL A 140 -7.21 -10.64 14.91
N ILE A 141 -6.32 -9.67 15.09
CA ILE A 141 -5.26 -9.67 16.12
C ILE A 141 -5.79 -9.06 17.43
N LYS A 142 -6.70 -8.09 17.35
CA LYS A 142 -7.37 -7.37 18.46
C LYS A 142 -6.45 -6.47 19.30
N GLU A 143 -5.22 -6.26 18.85
CA GLU A 143 -4.22 -5.43 19.53
C GLU A 143 -3.31 -4.71 18.52
N PRO A 144 -2.67 -3.58 18.91
CA PRO A 144 -1.62 -2.98 18.10
C PRO A 144 -0.39 -3.89 17.99
N VAL A 145 0.33 -3.80 16.87
CA VAL A 145 1.41 -4.71 16.49
C VAL A 145 2.73 -3.99 16.27
N ILE A 146 3.82 -4.75 16.22
CA ILE A 146 5.07 -4.31 15.59
C ILE A 146 4.91 -4.54 14.10
N MET A 147 5.03 -3.47 13.28
CA MET A 147 4.88 -3.58 11.84
C MET A 147 6.17 -3.25 11.11
N ARG A 148 6.62 -4.18 10.26
CA ARG A 148 7.83 -4.03 9.46
C ARG A 148 7.54 -3.34 8.14
N PHE A 149 8.31 -2.29 7.86
CA PHE A 149 8.21 -1.51 6.64
C PHE A 149 9.45 -1.68 5.76
N GLY A 150 9.24 -1.84 4.47
CA GLY A 150 10.28 -2.02 3.46
C GLY A 150 11.06 -0.74 3.17
N TYR A 151 11.67 -0.11 4.18
CA TYR A 151 12.58 1.01 3.98
C TYR A 151 14.01 0.50 3.97
N ARG A 152 14.72 0.75 2.84
CA ARG A 152 16.10 0.31 2.61
C ARG A 152 17.08 1.18 3.41
N ALA A 153 18.32 0.73 3.54
CA ALA A 153 19.36 1.41 4.31
C ALA A 153 19.53 2.89 3.96
N ASN A 154 19.38 3.26 2.69
CA ASN A 154 19.46 4.65 2.21
C ASN A 154 18.19 5.49 2.44
N GLU A 155 17.11 4.90 2.98
CA GLU A 155 15.83 5.57 3.22
C GLU A 155 15.62 6.02 4.67
N THR A 156 16.70 6.16 5.45
CA THR A 156 16.68 6.54 6.88
C THR A 156 15.83 7.78 7.18
N ARG A 157 15.86 8.79 6.29
CA ARG A 157 15.03 10.00 6.45
C ARG A 157 13.52 9.70 6.49
N ARG A 158 13.08 8.65 5.78
CA ARG A 158 11.66 8.22 5.80
C ARG A 158 11.33 7.54 7.11
N ALA A 159 12.22 6.70 7.61
CA ALA A 159 12.08 6.04 8.90
C ALA A 159 11.97 7.08 10.03
N ILE A 160 12.86 8.05 10.07
CA ILE A 160 12.83 9.15 11.05
C ILE A 160 11.49 9.88 11.00
N LYS A 161 11.02 10.31 9.81
CA LYS A 161 9.72 10.98 9.65
C LYS A 161 8.54 10.13 10.11
N MET A 162 8.65 8.82 10.10
CA MET A 162 7.62 7.93 10.61
C MET A 162 7.70 7.81 12.13
N LEU A 163 8.90 7.71 12.68
CA LEU A 163 9.14 7.70 14.12
C LEU A 163 8.71 9.02 14.79
N ASP A 164 8.93 10.14 14.15
CA ASP A 164 8.48 11.47 14.62
C ASP A 164 6.94 11.58 14.80
N LYS A 165 6.19 10.65 14.22
CA LYS A 165 4.71 10.60 14.34
C LYS A 165 4.23 9.61 15.39
N THR A 166 5.12 8.93 16.08
CA THR A 166 4.76 8.00 17.14
C THR A 166 4.43 8.73 18.43
N ASP A 167 3.60 8.10 19.27
CA ASP A 167 3.37 8.57 20.63
C ASP A 167 4.51 8.17 21.58
N GLU A 168 4.37 8.50 22.86
CA GLU A 168 5.35 8.19 23.92
C GLU A 168 5.64 6.68 24.06
N ASP A 169 4.66 5.83 23.71
CA ASP A 169 4.80 4.38 23.71
C ASP A 169 5.40 3.84 22.41
N GLY A 170 5.71 4.70 21.43
CA GLY A 170 6.27 4.35 20.13
C GLY A 170 5.24 3.91 19.09
N PHE A 171 3.93 4.16 19.31
CA PHE A 171 2.88 3.81 18.35
C PHE A 171 2.54 4.96 17.41
N THR A 172 2.43 4.67 16.12
CA THR A 172 1.70 5.54 15.20
C THR A 172 0.20 5.47 15.46
N LYS A 173 -0.54 6.53 15.12
CA LYS A 173 -1.98 6.64 15.37
C LYS A 173 -2.74 6.95 14.09
N VAL A 174 -3.95 6.41 14.00
CA VAL A 174 -4.87 6.63 12.87
C VAL A 174 -6.24 7.05 13.40
N LYS A 175 -6.80 8.10 12.80
CA LYS A 175 -8.17 8.52 13.08
C LYS A 175 -9.13 7.76 12.18
N THR A 176 -10.01 6.96 12.77
CA THR A 176 -11.01 6.17 12.05
C THR A 176 -12.25 5.93 12.89
N THR A 177 -13.18 5.13 12.37
CA THR A 177 -14.38 4.68 13.07
C THR A 177 -14.54 3.17 12.91
N PHE A 178 -14.84 2.48 13.99
CA PHE A 178 -15.24 1.07 14.00
C PHE A 178 -16.75 0.91 14.26
N THR A 179 -17.40 1.94 14.81
CA THR A 179 -18.80 1.87 15.22
C THR A 179 -19.56 3.10 14.78
N LYS A 180 -20.88 2.95 14.73
CA LYS A 180 -21.80 4.08 14.53
C LYS A 180 -22.44 4.48 15.86
N LEU A 181 -22.73 5.75 16.01
CA LEU A 181 -23.55 6.28 17.10
C LEU A 181 -25.01 5.83 16.93
N LYS A 182 -25.82 5.95 17.97
CA LYS A 182 -27.27 5.59 17.94
C LYS A 182 -28.05 6.30 16.84
N ASP A 183 -27.61 7.49 16.43
CA ASP A 183 -28.23 8.29 15.37
C ASP A 183 -27.67 7.96 13.96
N GLY A 184 -26.86 6.90 13.82
CA GLY A 184 -26.29 6.43 12.55
C GLY A 184 -25.02 7.16 12.10
N ARG A 185 -24.60 8.23 12.80
CA ARG A 185 -23.33 8.93 12.51
C ARG A 185 -22.14 8.07 12.92
N ASN A 186 -21.00 8.27 12.23
CA ASN A 186 -19.75 7.59 12.56
C ASN A 186 -19.21 8.05 13.93
N SER A 187 -18.85 7.08 14.78
CA SER A 187 -18.16 7.33 16.04
C SER A 187 -16.65 7.41 15.79
N TRP A 188 -16.15 8.61 15.53
CA TRP A 188 -14.74 8.83 15.23
C TRP A 188 -13.85 8.71 16.47
N GLY A 189 -12.78 7.91 16.38
CA GLY A 189 -11.76 7.76 17.40
C GLY A 189 -10.35 7.83 16.83
N VAL A 190 -9.37 7.95 17.71
CA VAL A 190 -7.94 7.84 17.38
C VAL A 190 -7.43 6.54 17.98
N TYR A 191 -6.92 5.66 17.12
CA TYR A 191 -6.52 4.31 17.49
C TYR A 191 -5.02 4.14 17.30
N LYS A 192 -4.36 3.41 18.21
CA LYS A 192 -2.99 2.95 18.03
C LYS A 192 -2.94 2.03 16.83
N TYR A 193 -2.00 2.28 15.90
CA TYR A 193 -1.86 1.47 14.70
C TYR A 193 -0.73 0.46 14.86
N CYS A 194 0.52 0.92 14.88
CA CYS A 194 1.66 0.01 15.01
C CYS A 194 2.89 0.70 15.60
N LYS A 195 3.79 -0.09 16.17
CA LYS A 195 5.19 0.29 16.37
C LYS A 195 5.94 -0.01 15.08
N PRO A 196 6.49 0.99 14.38
CA PRO A 196 7.20 0.76 13.12
C PRO A 196 8.58 0.15 13.38
N GLU A 197 8.91 -0.87 12.59
CA GLU A 197 10.22 -1.51 12.56
C GLU A 197 10.80 -1.46 11.14
N PHE A 198 12.13 -1.24 11.03
CA PHE A 198 12.83 -1.05 9.77
C PHE A 198 14.03 -2.01 9.66
N PRO A 199 13.81 -3.33 9.51
CA PRO A 199 14.87 -4.32 9.56
C PRO A 199 15.93 -4.10 8.48
N LEU A 200 15.56 -3.65 7.29
CA LEU A 200 16.53 -3.42 6.21
C LEU A 200 17.48 -2.25 6.49
N ILE A 201 17.05 -1.25 7.28
CA ILE A 201 17.94 -0.17 7.74
C ILE A 201 18.90 -0.70 8.75
N ASN A 202 18.42 -1.50 9.71
CA ASN A 202 19.25 -2.07 10.77
C ASN A 202 20.35 -3.00 10.23
N ASP A 203 20.01 -3.78 9.20
CA ASP A 203 20.90 -4.76 8.59
C ASP A 203 21.66 -4.22 7.38
N ASN A 204 21.58 -2.91 7.10
CA ASN A 204 22.26 -2.25 5.97
C ASN A 204 21.93 -2.87 4.61
N ILE A 205 20.67 -3.25 4.38
CA ILE A 205 20.20 -3.84 3.12
C ILE A 205 19.84 -2.74 2.12
N TYR A 206 20.49 -2.76 0.97
CA TYR A 206 20.32 -1.84 -0.14
C TYR A 206 19.54 -2.45 -1.30
N LYS A 207 19.23 -1.64 -2.30
CA LYS A 207 18.47 -2.07 -3.49
C LYS A 207 19.16 -3.22 -4.21
N ASP A 208 20.46 -3.12 -4.42
CA ASP A 208 21.23 -4.10 -5.19
C ASP A 208 21.20 -5.49 -4.53
N THR A 209 21.26 -5.55 -3.20
CA THR A 209 21.11 -6.80 -2.43
C THR A 209 19.74 -7.44 -2.68
N ILE A 210 18.69 -6.63 -2.71
CA ILE A 210 17.32 -7.10 -2.93
C ILE A 210 17.14 -7.57 -4.38
N GLU A 211 17.68 -6.82 -5.35
CA GLU A 211 17.62 -7.19 -6.78
C GLU A 211 18.36 -8.51 -7.03
N GLU A 212 19.57 -8.67 -6.49
CA GLU A 212 20.34 -9.90 -6.63
C GLU A 212 19.64 -11.08 -5.95
N PHE A 213 19.04 -10.87 -4.76
CA PHE A 213 18.26 -11.92 -4.09
C PHE A 213 17.13 -12.46 -4.95
N TRP A 214 16.39 -11.59 -5.67
CA TRP A 214 15.23 -12.00 -6.45
C TRP A 214 15.57 -12.49 -7.86
N LYS A 215 16.80 -12.31 -8.35
CA LYS A 215 17.21 -12.56 -9.71
C LYS A 215 16.88 -13.97 -10.20
N ASP A 216 17.13 -14.98 -9.38
CA ASP A 216 16.97 -16.39 -9.70
C ASP A 216 15.77 -17.04 -8.97
N LYS A 217 14.87 -16.25 -8.42
CA LYS A 217 13.68 -16.74 -7.70
C LYS A 217 12.45 -16.73 -8.60
N ASN A 218 11.64 -17.77 -8.45
CA ASN A 218 10.41 -17.89 -9.23
C ASN A 218 9.27 -17.08 -8.60
N VAL A 219 9.47 -15.77 -8.48
CA VAL A 219 8.46 -14.79 -8.02
C VAL A 219 8.40 -13.68 -9.05
N ARG A 220 7.23 -13.49 -9.64
CA ARG A 220 6.99 -12.42 -10.62
C ARG A 220 6.91 -11.06 -9.94
N PHE A 221 7.47 -10.03 -10.54
CA PHE A 221 7.35 -8.66 -10.04
C PHE A 221 6.85 -7.73 -11.12
N ALA A 222 6.01 -6.77 -10.71
CA ALA A 222 5.53 -5.70 -11.57
C ALA A 222 6.68 -4.82 -12.07
N TYR A 223 6.49 -4.20 -13.23
CA TYR A 223 7.45 -3.26 -13.79
C TYR A 223 7.63 -2.06 -12.85
N MET A 224 6.53 -1.56 -12.29
CA MET A 224 6.53 -0.50 -11.30
C MET A 224 5.51 -0.77 -10.21
N ASN A 225 5.94 -0.65 -8.96
CA ASN A 225 5.05 -0.75 -7.83
C ASN A 225 4.08 0.42 -7.77
N ASN A 226 2.98 0.29 -7.00
CA ASN A 226 1.93 1.26 -6.82
C ASN A 226 0.99 1.40 -8.02
N CYS A 227 -0.04 2.22 -7.83
CA CYS A 227 -1.04 2.48 -8.87
C CYS A 227 -0.39 2.94 -10.18
N VAL A 228 -0.94 2.47 -11.29
CA VAL A 228 -0.48 2.79 -12.65
C VAL A 228 -0.40 4.31 -12.86
N GLY A 229 -1.44 5.04 -12.45
CA GLY A 229 -1.50 6.50 -12.51
C GLY A 229 -1.08 7.21 -11.22
N CYS A 230 -0.10 6.68 -10.47
CA CYS A 230 0.36 7.33 -9.24
C CYS A 230 0.97 8.71 -9.55
N TRP A 231 0.42 9.76 -8.96
CA TRP A 231 0.81 11.16 -9.18
C TRP A 231 2.23 11.52 -8.70
N TRP A 232 2.89 10.64 -7.94
CA TRP A 232 4.30 10.77 -7.60
C TRP A 232 5.24 10.48 -8.78
N ARG A 233 4.76 9.76 -9.79
CA ARG A 233 5.57 9.45 -10.97
C ARG A 233 5.85 10.71 -11.79
N SER A 234 7.00 10.76 -12.46
CA SER A 234 7.26 11.77 -13.46
C SER A 234 6.29 11.65 -14.64
N PRO A 235 6.02 12.74 -15.38
CA PRO A 235 5.13 12.68 -16.55
C PRO A 235 5.60 11.65 -17.59
N LEU A 236 6.90 11.47 -17.77
CA LEU A 236 7.46 10.47 -18.69
C LEU A 236 7.13 9.03 -18.23
N LEU A 237 7.28 8.76 -16.93
CA LEU A 237 6.88 7.46 -16.36
C LEU A 237 5.38 7.21 -16.46
N LEU A 238 4.54 8.23 -16.26
CA LEU A 238 3.10 8.12 -16.47
C LEU A 238 2.77 7.79 -17.93
N LYS A 239 3.53 8.37 -18.89
CA LYS A 239 3.38 8.00 -20.32
C LYS A 239 3.82 6.56 -20.58
N LYS A 240 4.92 6.08 -19.99
CA LYS A 240 5.33 4.67 -20.08
C LYS A 240 4.26 3.73 -19.50
N MET A 241 3.69 4.09 -18.36
CA MET A 241 2.58 3.33 -17.75
C MET A 241 1.34 3.33 -18.64
N HIS A 242 1.01 4.45 -19.30
CA HIS A 242 -0.07 4.49 -20.27
C HIS A 242 0.18 3.54 -21.47
N ASN A 243 1.40 3.49 -21.98
CA ASN A 243 1.72 2.59 -23.09
C ASN A 243 1.58 1.10 -22.72
N LYS A 244 1.80 0.76 -21.43
CA LYS A 244 1.65 -0.62 -20.91
C LYS A 244 0.23 -0.95 -20.45
N HIS A 245 -0.47 0.03 -19.88
CA HIS A 245 -1.77 -0.13 -19.21
C HIS A 245 -2.73 1.00 -19.63
N PRO A 246 -3.12 1.09 -20.91
CA PRO A 246 -3.88 2.22 -21.44
C PRO A 246 -5.23 2.38 -20.75
N GLU A 247 -5.96 1.31 -20.46
CA GLU A 247 -7.29 1.36 -19.85
C GLU A 247 -7.22 1.93 -18.42
N LYS A 248 -6.24 1.47 -17.63
CA LYS A 248 -6.02 1.95 -16.26
C LYS A 248 -5.61 3.42 -16.25
N MET A 249 -4.69 3.82 -17.13
CA MET A 249 -4.32 5.24 -17.26
C MET A 249 -5.46 6.11 -17.75
N GLN A 250 -6.32 5.59 -18.64
CA GLN A 250 -7.53 6.29 -19.07
C GLN A 250 -8.48 6.51 -17.89
N TRP A 251 -8.66 5.50 -17.02
CA TRP A 251 -9.43 5.65 -15.78
C TRP A 251 -8.95 6.84 -14.96
N PHE A 252 -7.62 6.98 -14.74
CA PHE A 252 -7.06 8.11 -14.01
C PHE A 252 -7.33 9.44 -14.72
N ALA A 253 -7.19 9.50 -16.05
CA ALA A 253 -7.45 10.70 -16.84
C ALA A 253 -8.93 11.12 -16.76
N ASP A 254 -9.85 10.16 -16.77
CA ASP A 254 -11.30 10.40 -16.70
C ASP A 254 -11.75 10.95 -15.33
N GLN A 255 -10.95 10.79 -14.29
CA GLN A 255 -11.26 11.39 -12.98
C GLN A 255 -10.96 12.89 -12.95
N GLU A 256 -10.08 13.40 -13.83
CA GLU A 256 -9.66 14.80 -13.80
C GLU A 256 -10.72 15.77 -14.35
N THR A 257 -10.78 16.93 -13.74
CA THR A 257 -11.51 18.09 -14.22
C THR A 257 -10.59 19.32 -14.22
N ASN A 258 -11.03 20.44 -14.79
CA ASN A 258 -10.24 21.69 -14.74
C ASN A 258 -9.96 22.15 -13.30
N LYS A 259 -10.82 21.76 -12.34
CA LYS A 259 -10.74 22.15 -10.93
C LYS A 259 -10.11 21.07 -10.02
N SER A 260 -10.00 19.84 -10.50
CA SER A 260 -9.51 18.70 -9.72
C SER A 260 -8.57 17.85 -10.55
N LYS A 261 -7.29 17.86 -10.20
CA LYS A 261 -6.21 17.21 -10.93
C LYS A 261 -5.38 16.35 -9.98
N TRP A 262 -4.78 15.28 -10.49
CA TRP A 262 -3.80 14.48 -9.75
C TRP A 262 -2.50 15.24 -9.51
N ARG A 263 -2.12 16.07 -10.50
CA ARG A 263 -0.90 16.90 -10.49
C ARG A 263 -1.25 18.35 -10.82
N SER A 264 -0.55 19.29 -10.21
CA SER A 264 -0.76 20.72 -10.46
C SER A 264 -0.18 21.20 -11.78
N ASP A 265 0.87 20.51 -12.27
CA ASP A 265 1.69 20.91 -13.41
C ASP A 265 1.13 20.43 -14.76
N ILE A 266 0.47 19.27 -14.82
CA ILE A 266 -0.02 18.68 -16.07
C ILE A 266 -1.22 17.78 -15.83
N MET A 267 -2.14 17.70 -16.79
CA MET A 267 -3.27 16.75 -16.76
C MET A 267 -2.89 15.43 -17.45
N TYR A 268 -3.44 14.34 -16.95
CA TYR A 268 -3.16 13.00 -17.52
C TYR A 268 -3.69 12.84 -18.93
N LYS A 269 -4.82 13.48 -19.28
CA LYS A 269 -5.32 13.52 -20.66
C LYS A 269 -4.31 14.13 -21.66
N ASP A 270 -3.43 15.03 -21.20
CA ASP A 270 -2.40 15.63 -22.03
C ASP A 270 -1.20 14.70 -22.16
N ILE A 271 -0.79 14.05 -21.04
CA ILE A 271 0.29 13.03 -21.04
C ILE A 271 -0.05 11.86 -21.98
N ILE A 272 -1.31 11.40 -21.97
CA ILE A 272 -1.76 10.30 -22.81
C ILE A 272 -1.52 10.60 -24.30
N LYS A 273 -1.71 11.83 -24.72
CA LYS A 273 -1.55 12.27 -26.12
C LYS A 273 -0.10 12.42 -26.57
N TRP A 274 0.87 12.38 -25.66
CA TRP A 274 2.26 12.55 -26.05
C TRP A 274 2.71 11.46 -27.02
N LYS A 275 3.45 11.88 -28.04
CA LYS A 275 4.22 10.98 -28.88
C LYS A 275 5.61 10.88 -28.23
N THR A 276 5.90 9.75 -27.62
CA THR A 276 7.22 9.49 -27.05
C THR A 276 8.08 8.77 -28.07
N GLN A 277 9.30 9.25 -28.27
CA GLN A 277 10.32 8.50 -28.99
C GLN A 277 10.67 7.26 -28.15
N THR A 278 10.84 6.11 -28.77
CA THR A 278 11.29 4.88 -28.08
C THR A 278 12.71 5.12 -27.57
N GLU A 279 12.91 5.09 -26.27
CA GLU A 279 14.24 5.27 -25.69
C GLU A 279 15.08 4.02 -25.94
N LEU A 280 16.33 4.22 -26.35
CA LEU A 280 17.32 3.15 -26.56
C LEU A 280 17.75 2.46 -25.26
N PHE A 281 17.48 3.07 -24.09
CA PHE A 281 17.87 2.58 -22.77
C PHE A 281 16.66 2.52 -21.84
N ASP A 282 15.96 1.40 -21.81
CA ASP A 282 14.73 1.22 -21.02
C ASP A 282 14.98 0.85 -19.54
N ASN A 283 16.25 0.62 -19.16
CA ASN A 283 16.59 0.04 -17.87
C ASN A 283 16.86 1.05 -16.72
N ASP A 284 17.02 2.34 -17.03
CA ASP A 284 17.47 3.32 -16.02
C ASP A 284 16.35 3.99 -15.21
N PHE A 285 15.07 3.69 -15.48
CA PHE A 285 13.94 4.35 -14.83
C PHE A 285 13.30 3.58 -13.66
N ASN A 286 13.99 2.60 -13.10
CA ASN A 286 13.56 1.88 -11.90
C ASN A 286 13.50 2.74 -10.61
N GLU A 287 13.62 4.08 -10.72
CA GLU A 287 13.65 5.00 -9.58
C GLU A 287 12.28 5.24 -8.91
N CYS A 288 11.18 4.78 -9.47
CA CYS A 288 9.89 4.87 -8.76
C CYS A 288 9.80 3.92 -7.55
N ASP A 289 10.82 3.12 -7.36
CA ASP A 289 11.05 2.30 -6.16
C ASP A 289 11.46 3.14 -4.93
N SER A 290 11.56 4.45 -5.08
CA SER A 290 11.82 5.38 -3.99
C SER A 290 10.66 5.51 -3.00
N GLY A 291 9.81 4.46 -2.93
CA GLY A 291 8.96 4.15 -1.77
C GLY A 291 8.11 5.28 -1.18
N TYR A 292 7.77 6.31 -1.95
CA TYR A 292 6.93 7.40 -1.46
C TYR A 292 5.47 6.99 -1.19
N CYS A 293 5.11 5.73 -1.34
CA CYS A 293 3.77 5.21 -1.08
C CYS A 293 3.61 4.49 0.26
N GLY A 294 4.45 4.71 1.21
CA GLY A 294 4.24 4.28 2.59
C GLY A 294 4.12 5.49 3.49
N LEU A 295 2.93 5.72 4.06
CA LEU A 295 2.54 6.66 5.14
C LEU A 295 2.95 8.12 4.96
#